data_9f3a16f835b85b0aa5029b53bda27db7
#
_entry.id   9f3a16f835b85b0aa5029b53bda27db7
#
_cell.length_a   1.000
_cell.length_b   1.000
_cell.length_c   1.000
_cell.angle_alpha   90.00
_cell.angle_beta   90.00
_cell.angle_gamma   90.00
#
_symmetry.space_group_name_H-M   'P 1'
#
loop_
_entity.id
_entity.type
_entity.pdbx_description
1 polymer ?
#
loop_
_entity_poly.entity_id
_entity_poly.type
_entity_poly.pdbx_seq_one_letter_code
_entity_poly.pdbx_strand_id
1 'polypeptide(L)'
;MKLTDLKEKKLSDLKEIAKTMGIEKISTLSKDELMQAMVSATPTEKKQEAPNPVKVEKKEAPKNAPHQNQSSEKRAAGVLEILPDGYGFLRSVNDNYLPGPEDIYVSPSQIKRFKLKTGHFVEGSTRAPKSKERFHALLKLDKVNDVDPDQIRNQRSFDKYTPLHPNEKFNLSNTSDMSMRIMDLVCPIGKGQRGLIVAQPKTGKTILISKIANAIRRNHPETVLLILLIDERPEEVTDMKRSVDAEVIASTFD
;
A
#
# COMPACT_ATOMS: atom_id res chain seq x y z
N MET A 1 29.78 -6.80 -21.90
CA MET A 1 31.01 -6.09 -21.52
C MET A 1 30.88 -5.71 -20.05
N LYS A 2 31.86 -6.02 -19.18
CA LYS A 2 31.74 -5.75 -17.73
C LYS A 2 32.22 -4.32 -17.42
N LEU A 3 31.55 -3.67 -16.46
CA LEU A 3 31.83 -2.28 -16.03
C LEU A 3 33.28 -2.05 -15.57
N THR A 4 33.94 -3.11 -15.09
CA THR A 4 35.35 -3.11 -14.67
C THR A 4 36.30 -2.87 -15.81
N ASP A 5 36.03 -3.42 -17.02
CA ASP A 5 36.90 -3.34 -18.19
C ASP A 5 36.86 -1.96 -18.89
N LEU A 6 35.80 -1.18 -18.60
CA LEU A 6 35.59 0.16 -19.15
C LEU A 6 36.26 1.25 -18.32
N LYS A 7 36.44 1.04 -16.99
CA LYS A 7 37.06 2.01 -16.10
C LYS A 7 38.55 2.25 -16.36
N GLU A 8 39.25 1.25 -16.87
CA GLU A 8 40.70 1.30 -17.15
C GLU A 8 41.04 1.90 -18.51
N LYS A 9 40.06 2.14 -19.39
CA LYS A 9 40.29 2.68 -20.73
C LYS A 9 40.37 4.22 -20.75
N LYS A 10 41.14 4.75 -21.68
CA LYS A 10 41.27 6.21 -21.90
C LYS A 10 40.00 6.75 -22.54
N LEU A 11 39.75 8.04 -22.35
CA LEU A 11 38.55 8.73 -22.85
C LEU A 11 38.44 8.68 -24.39
N SER A 12 39.58 8.65 -25.11
CA SER A 12 39.66 8.47 -26.55
C SER A 12 39.06 7.13 -27.00
N ASP A 13 39.44 6.05 -26.32
CA ASP A 13 39.07 4.70 -26.64
C ASP A 13 37.57 4.41 -26.32
N LEU A 14 37.07 5.02 -25.24
CA LEU A 14 35.64 4.99 -24.87
C LEU A 14 34.78 5.71 -25.90
N LYS A 15 35.25 6.83 -26.47
CA LYS A 15 34.54 7.55 -27.54
C LYS A 15 34.49 6.76 -28.85
N GLU A 16 35.54 6.02 -29.16
CA GLU A 16 35.61 5.17 -30.36
C GLU A 16 34.65 3.96 -30.24
N ILE A 17 34.61 3.34 -29.05
CA ILE A 17 33.68 2.24 -28.76
C ILE A 17 32.22 2.72 -28.75
N ALA A 18 31.94 3.90 -28.17
CA ALA A 18 30.60 4.49 -28.18
C ALA A 18 30.12 4.82 -29.61
N LYS A 19 31.05 5.22 -30.50
CA LYS A 19 30.76 5.48 -31.91
C LYS A 19 30.41 4.19 -32.69
N THR A 20 31.08 3.10 -32.39
CA THR A 20 30.77 1.78 -32.99
C THR A 20 29.44 1.19 -32.45
N MET A 21 29.01 1.60 -31.27
CA MET A 21 27.72 1.23 -30.66
C MET A 21 26.54 2.13 -31.07
N GLY A 22 26.76 3.14 -31.92
CA GLY A 22 25.70 4.01 -32.45
C GLY A 22 25.15 5.05 -31.48
N ILE A 23 25.92 5.44 -30.47
CA ILE A 23 25.51 6.47 -29.49
C ILE A 23 25.69 7.86 -30.09
N GLU A 24 24.62 8.66 -30.16
CA GLU A 24 24.66 10.04 -30.65
C GLU A 24 25.13 11.02 -29.57
N LYS A 25 25.75 12.14 -29.98
CA LYS A 25 26.26 13.25 -29.12
C LYS A 25 27.45 12.90 -28.20
N ILE A 26 28.35 12.05 -28.67
CA ILE A 26 29.56 11.59 -27.95
C ILE A 26 30.52 12.74 -27.55
N SER A 27 30.50 13.88 -28.24
CA SER A 27 31.40 15.00 -28.04
C SER A 27 31.15 15.80 -26.76
N THR A 28 29.94 15.78 -26.23
CA THR A 28 29.47 16.58 -25.07
C THR A 28 29.37 15.81 -23.76
N LEU A 29 29.60 14.49 -23.78
CA LEU A 29 29.44 13.62 -22.61
C LEU A 29 30.76 13.44 -21.85
N SER A 30 30.68 13.46 -20.52
CA SER A 30 31.80 13.16 -19.61
C SER A 30 32.10 11.65 -19.61
N LYS A 31 33.27 11.25 -19.05
CA LYS A 31 33.70 9.84 -18.99
C LYS A 31 32.67 8.94 -18.30
N ASP A 32 32.06 9.40 -17.24
CA ASP A 32 31.08 8.62 -16.47
C ASP A 32 29.74 8.51 -17.18
N GLU A 33 29.30 9.55 -17.85
CA GLU A 33 28.07 9.53 -18.67
C GLU A 33 28.20 8.65 -19.90
N LEU A 34 29.39 8.60 -20.54
CA LEU A 34 29.71 7.70 -21.63
C LEU A 34 29.67 6.23 -21.18
N MET A 35 30.19 5.91 -20.01
CA MET A 35 30.14 4.55 -19.46
C MET A 35 28.70 4.10 -19.13
N GLN A 36 27.87 4.98 -18.60
CA GLN A 36 26.45 4.70 -18.31
C GLN A 36 25.64 4.47 -19.61
N ALA A 37 25.87 5.31 -20.64
CA ALA A 37 25.22 5.16 -21.93
C ALA A 37 25.60 3.85 -22.65
N MET A 38 26.85 3.40 -22.51
CA MET A 38 27.32 2.13 -23.10
C MET A 38 26.75 0.90 -22.37
N VAL A 39 26.51 0.98 -21.06
CA VAL A 39 25.90 -0.12 -20.29
C VAL A 39 24.41 -0.26 -20.59
N SER A 40 23.72 0.86 -20.83
CA SER A 40 22.30 0.85 -21.20
C SER A 40 22.04 0.46 -22.66
N ALA A 41 23.06 0.50 -23.52
CA ALA A 41 22.96 0.16 -24.94
C ALA A 41 23.21 -1.33 -25.26
N THR A 42 23.45 -2.21 -24.27
CA THR A 42 23.58 -3.66 -24.49
C THR A 42 22.19 -4.31 -24.60
N PRO A 43 21.84 -4.92 -25.75
CA PRO A 43 20.50 -5.50 -25.94
C PRO A 43 20.37 -6.86 -25.25
N THR A 44 19.36 -7.02 -24.44
CA THR A 44 18.81 -8.33 -24.07
C THR A 44 17.64 -8.63 -24.99
N GLU A 45 17.66 -9.79 -25.63
CA GLU A 45 16.85 -10.20 -26.78
C GLU A 45 15.35 -10.36 -26.53
N LYS A 46 14.58 -9.93 -27.59
CA LYS A 46 13.32 -10.48 -28.19
C LYS A 46 12.05 -10.55 -27.31
N LYS A 47 10.88 -10.17 -27.78
CA LYS A 47 10.18 -10.34 -29.06
C LYS A 47 8.95 -9.43 -29.20
N GLN A 48 8.71 -8.88 -30.40
CA GLN A 48 7.51 -8.68 -31.20
C GLN A 48 6.23 -8.08 -30.58
N GLU A 49 5.48 -7.15 -31.14
CA GLU A 49 5.19 -6.70 -32.53
C GLU A 49 4.55 -5.30 -32.49
N ALA A 50 4.73 -4.51 -33.56
CA ALA A 50 4.10 -3.21 -33.80
C ALA A 50 2.72 -3.39 -34.50
N PRO A 51 1.84 -2.37 -34.54
CA PRO A 51 1.79 -1.55 -35.75
C PRO A 51 1.60 -0.03 -35.55
N ASN A 52 2.24 0.66 -36.37
CA ASN A 52 2.19 1.93 -37.10
C ASN A 52 1.30 3.13 -36.69
N PRO A 53 1.73 4.34 -37.13
CA PRO A 53 1.44 5.59 -36.45
C PRO A 53 0.34 6.43 -37.12
N VAL A 54 -0.40 7.18 -36.34
CA VAL A 54 -1.29 8.25 -36.83
C VAL A 54 -0.65 9.60 -36.49
N LYS A 55 -0.45 10.39 -37.54
CA LYS A 55 -0.03 11.79 -37.52
C LYS A 55 -1.05 12.63 -36.77
N VAL A 56 -0.59 13.50 -35.88
CA VAL A 56 -1.37 14.65 -35.40
C VAL A 56 -0.51 15.91 -35.49
N GLU A 57 -1.11 16.91 -36.13
CA GLU A 57 -0.56 18.21 -36.48
C GLU A 57 -0.22 19.10 -35.26
N LYS A 58 0.84 19.88 -35.44
CA LYS A 58 1.20 21.02 -34.57
C LYS A 58 0.12 22.10 -34.58
N LYS A 59 -0.36 22.50 -33.41
CA LYS A 59 -0.92 23.85 -33.18
C LYS A 59 -0.16 24.53 -32.05
N GLU A 60 0.22 25.77 -32.33
CA GLU A 60 1.03 26.65 -31.51
C GLU A 60 0.40 26.99 -30.15
N ALA A 61 1.26 27.16 -29.14
CA ALA A 61 0.91 27.54 -27.79
C ALA A 61 0.66 29.05 -27.64
N PRO A 62 -0.24 29.50 -26.77
CA PRO A 62 -0.20 30.86 -26.22
C PRO A 62 0.65 30.89 -24.93
N LYS A 63 1.59 31.83 -24.93
CA LYS A 63 2.38 32.21 -23.75
C LYS A 63 1.47 32.83 -22.71
N ASN A 64 1.40 32.28 -21.54
CA ASN A 64 1.31 32.89 -20.21
C ASN A 64 0.85 31.82 -19.21
N ALA A 65 1.82 31.23 -18.51
CA ALA A 65 1.55 30.42 -17.33
C ALA A 65 2.36 30.98 -16.16
N PRO A 66 1.75 31.19 -14.99
CA PRO A 66 2.49 31.59 -13.79
C PRO A 66 3.35 30.43 -13.33
N HIS A 67 4.53 30.77 -12.79
CA HIS A 67 5.46 29.82 -12.19
C HIS A 67 4.78 28.89 -11.18
N GLN A 68 4.48 27.67 -11.59
CA GLN A 68 4.16 26.59 -10.66
C GLN A 68 5.49 26.01 -10.18
N ASN A 69 5.79 26.24 -8.90
CA ASN A 69 6.74 25.44 -8.15
C ASN A 69 6.31 23.98 -8.27
N GLN A 70 7.05 23.20 -9.05
CA GLN A 70 6.94 21.73 -9.06
C GLN A 70 7.54 21.20 -7.74
N SER A 71 6.79 21.33 -6.65
CA SER A 71 6.96 20.47 -5.50
C SER A 71 6.55 19.07 -5.95
N SER A 72 7.44 18.10 -5.83
CA SER A 72 7.19 16.69 -6.16
C SER A 72 6.00 16.19 -5.33
N GLU A 73 4.81 16.23 -5.91
CA GLU A 73 3.62 15.68 -5.29
C GLU A 73 3.80 14.16 -5.22
N LYS A 74 3.97 13.64 -4.00
CA LYS A 74 3.98 12.21 -3.76
C LYS A 74 2.56 11.75 -3.45
N ARG A 75 2.13 10.65 -4.01
CA ARG A 75 0.90 9.97 -3.58
C ARG A 75 1.17 9.20 -2.31
N ALA A 76 0.22 9.26 -1.41
CA ALA A 76 0.27 8.53 -0.17
C ALA A 76 -1.11 8.03 0.23
N ALA A 77 -1.13 6.95 0.99
CA ALA A 77 -2.31 6.30 1.50
C ALA A 77 -2.09 5.90 2.96
N GLY A 78 -3.16 5.91 3.75
CA GLY A 78 -3.11 5.50 5.14
C GLY A 78 -4.45 5.56 5.82
N VAL A 79 -4.53 5.02 7.03
CA VAL A 79 -5.73 5.07 7.86
C VAL A 79 -5.72 6.35 8.69
N LEU A 80 -6.80 7.10 8.62
CA LEU A 80 -6.94 8.37 9.31
C LEU A 80 -7.20 8.15 10.82
N GLU A 81 -6.36 8.73 11.64
CA GLU A 81 -6.61 8.94 13.07
C GLU A 81 -6.85 10.43 13.32
N ILE A 82 -8.00 10.76 13.93
CA ILE A 82 -8.35 12.15 14.29
C ILE A 82 -8.06 12.34 15.76
N LEU A 83 -7.25 13.35 16.08
CA LEU A 83 -6.92 13.73 17.45
C LEU A 83 -7.99 14.65 18.07
N PRO A 84 -8.05 14.76 19.41
CA PRO A 84 -9.02 15.62 20.11
C PRO A 84 -9.03 17.07 19.64
N ASP A 85 -7.88 17.58 19.20
CA ASP A 85 -7.71 18.96 18.68
C ASP A 85 -8.33 19.17 17.29
N GLY A 86 -8.88 18.10 16.66
CA GLY A 86 -9.62 18.16 15.41
C GLY A 86 -8.78 18.10 14.15
N TYR A 87 -7.46 17.95 14.23
CA TYR A 87 -6.59 17.56 13.11
C TYR A 87 -6.35 16.04 13.15
N GLY A 88 -5.76 15.49 12.10
CA GLY A 88 -5.51 14.05 12.03
C GLY A 88 -4.19 13.70 11.36
N PHE A 89 -3.84 12.42 11.47
CA PHE A 89 -2.71 11.81 10.78
C PHE A 89 -3.14 10.57 10.01
N LEU A 90 -2.54 10.35 8.84
CA LEU A 90 -2.65 9.07 8.15
C LEU A 90 -1.57 8.15 8.71
N ARG A 91 -2.00 7.05 9.29
CA ARG A 91 -1.15 6.02 9.88
C ARG A 91 -0.85 4.93 8.86
N SER A 92 0.37 4.41 8.91
CA SER A 92 0.82 3.35 8.01
C SER A 92 0.56 1.96 8.60
N VAL A 93 0.19 1.02 7.74
CA VAL A 93 0.15 -0.43 8.07
C VAL A 93 1.53 -0.93 8.52
N ASN A 94 2.60 -0.40 7.91
CA ASN A 94 3.97 -0.83 8.21
C ASN A 94 4.38 -0.57 9.67
N ASP A 95 3.82 0.47 10.27
CA ASP A 95 4.06 0.84 11.67
C ASP A 95 2.97 0.31 12.61
N ASN A 96 2.20 -0.70 12.20
CA ASN A 96 1.03 -1.21 12.94
C ASN A 96 0.06 -0.09 13.35
N TYR A 97 -0.09 0.94 12.54
CA TYR A 97 -0.90 2.15 12.80
C TYR A 97 -0.48 2.97 14.03
N LEU A 98 0.71 2.74 14.57
CA LEU A 98 1.28 3.53 15.65
C LEU A 98 1.83 4.88 15.14
N PRO A 99 1.94 5.90 16.02
CA PRO A 99 2.56 7.17 15.66
C PRO A 99 3.98 7.01 15.15
N GLY A 100 4.26 7.51 13.95
CA GLY A 100 5.56 7.40 13.29
C GLY A 100 6.04 8.70 12.65
N PRO A 101 7.32 8.77 12.27
CA PRO A 101 7.91 9.96 11.64
C PRO A 101 7.41 10.18 10.21
N GLU A 102 6.89 9.14 9.56
CA GLU A 102 6.38 9.18 8.18
C GLU A 102 4.88 9.50 8.11
N ASP A 103 4.24 9.78 9.23
CA ASP A 103 2.82 10.13 9.29
C ASP A 103 2.51 11.37 8.44
N ILE A 104 1.33 11.38 7.86
CA ILE A 104 0.88 12.48 7.00
C ILE A 104 -0.17 13.29 7.71
N TYR A 105 0.10 14.56 7.90
CA TYR A 105 -0.83 15.49 8.54
C TYR A 105 -2.05 15.77 7.67
N VAL A 106 -3.23 15.70 8.26
CA VAL A 106 -4.52 16.03 7.65
C VAL A 106 -5.13 17.23 8.39
N SER A 107 -5.47 18.27 7.64
CA SER A 107 -5.97 19.51 8.21
C SER A 107 -7.41 19.38 8.74
N PRO A 108 -7.79 20.15 9.81
CA PRO A 108 -9.17 20.17 10.30
C PRO A 108 -10.20 20.60 9.25
N SER A 109 -9.80 21.45 8.31
CA SER A 109 -10.66 21.91 7.21
C SER A 109 -11.02 20.77 6.26
N GLN A 110 -10.07 19.89 5.92
CA GLN A 110 -10.34 18.71 5.08
C GLN A 110 -11.24 17.71 5.82
N ILE A 111 -10.94 17.44 7.10
CA ILE A 111 -11.75 16.54 7.94
C ILE A 111 -13.21 17.01 8.01
N LYS A 112 -13.44 18.29 8.27
CA LYS A 112 -14.80 18.86 8.33
C LYS A 112 -15.49 18.88 6.98
N ARG A 113 -14.77 19.28 5.90
CA ARG A 113 -15.32 19.37 4.55
C ARG A 113 -15.86 18.06 4.03
N PHE A 114 -15.09 16.97 4.20
CA PHE A 114 -15.43 15.64 3.69
C PHE A 114 -16.07 14.75 4.77
N LYS A 115 -16.33 15.27 5.98
CA LYS A 115 -16.87 14.53 7.13
C LYS A 115 -16.09 13.25 7.42
N LEU A 116 -14.76 13.33 7.36
CA LEU A 116 -13.89 12.20 7.62
C LEU A 116 -14.00 11.75 9.08
N LYS A 117 -13.78 10.47 9.30
CA LYS A 117 -13.80 9.84 10.63
C LYS A 117 -12.52 9.03 10.83
N THR A 118 -12.16 8.82 12.09
CA THR A 118 -11.12 7.86 12.45
C THR A 118 -11.46 6.48 11.88
N GLY A 119 -10.46 5.83 11.29
CA GLY A 119 -10.61 4.53 10.63
C GLY A 119 -10.89 4.61 9.12
N HIS A 120 -11.10 5.79 8.54
CA HIS A 120 -11.21 5.91 7.09
C HIS A 120 -9.84 5.68 6.44
N PHE A 121 -9.79 4.84 5.42
CA PHE A 121 -8.63 4.70 4.55
C PHE A 121 -8.63 5.83 3.52
N VAL A 122 -7.60 6.63 3.52
CA VAL A 122 -7.50 7.87 2.74
C VAL A 122 -6.33 7.80 1.78
N GLU A 123 -6.59 8.09 0.51
CA GLU A 123 -5.58 8.22 -0.53
C GLU A 123 -5.57 9.65 -1.07
N GLY A 124 -4.37 10.17 -1.32
CA GLY A 124 -4.24 11.51 -1.86
C GLY A 124 -2.83 11.95 -2.20
N SER A 125 -2.72 13.16 -2.72
CA SER A 125 -1.42 13.79 -2.97
C SER A 125 -0.93 14.57 -1.76
N THR A 126 0.37 14.46 -1.49
CA THR A 126 1.02 15.08 -0.34
C THR A 126 2.11 16.04 -0.78
N ARG A 127 2.42 17.00 0.06
CA ARG A 127 3.58 17.88 -0.09
C ARG A 127 4.64 17.58 0.97
N ALA A 128 5.87 17.89 0.63
CA ALA A 128 6.97 17.88 1.59
C ALA A 128 6.75 18.89 2.74
N PRO A 129 7.27 18.60 3.94
CA PRO A 129 7.21 19.51 5.07
C PRO A 129 7.93 20.82 4.75
N LYS A 130 7.39 21.95 5.19
CA LYS A 130 8.04 23.26 5.14
C LYS A 130 9.05 23.37 6.27
N SER A 131 9.92 24.39 6.22
CA SER A 131 11.04 24.58 7.16
C SER A 131 10.70 24.55 8.67
N LYS A 132 9.41 24.67 9.03
CA LYS A 132 8.91 24.59 10.42
C LYS A 132 7.98 23.40 10.68
N GLU A 133 7.67 22.59 9.67
CA GLU A 133 6.79 21.43 9.76
C GLU A 133 7.62 20.15 9.88
N ARG A 134 7.16 19.20 10.70
CA ARG A 134 7.84 17.91 10.89
C ARG A 134 7.29 16.83 9.97
N PHE A 135 6.03 16.93 9.55
CA PHE A 135 5.29 15.92 8.83
C PHE A 135 4.95 16.36 7.41
N HIS A 136 4.85 15.41 6.50
CA HIS A 136 4.22 15.63 5.21
C HIS A 136 2.77 16.06 5.40
N ALA A 137 2.23 16.90 4.52
CA ALA A 137 0.85 17.34 4.62
C ALA A 137 0.03 16.88 3.41
N LEU A 138 -1.19 16.39 3.66
CA LEU A 138 -2.15 16.05 2.62
C LEU A 138 -2.61 17.32 1.91
N LEU A 139 -2.37 17.41 0.61
CA LEU A 139 -2.81 18.52 -0.23
C LEU A 139 -4.21 18.28 -0.79
N LYS A 140 -4.37 17.16 -1.47
CA LYS A 140 -5.60 16.79 -2.16
C LYS A 140 -6.01 15.40 -1.74
N LEU A 141 -7.29 15.24 -1.47
CA LEU A 141 -7.93 13.98 -1.20
C LEU A 141 -8.41 13.40 -2.53
N ASP A 142 -7.92 12.23 -2.89
CA ASP A 142 -8.29 11.56 -4.13
C ASP A 142 -9.39 10.53 -3.88
N LYS A 143 -9.23 9.66 -2.86
CA LYS A 143 -10.21 8.64 -2.48
C LYS A 143 -10.32 8.47 -0.97
N VAL A 144 -11.47 7.96 -0.53
CA VAL A 144 -11.73 7.53 0.86
C VAL A 144 -12.43 6.18 0.81
N ASN A 145 -11.83 5.14 1.39
CA ASN A 145 -12.33 3.75 1.32
C ASN A 145 -12.63 3.34 -0.13
N ASP A 146 -11.70 3.61 -1.06
CA ASP A 146 -11.81 3.36 -2.51
C ASP A 146 -12.95 4.09 -3.24
N VAL A 147 -13.67 4.97 -2.55
CA VAL A 147 -14.81 5.74 -3.09
C VAL A 147 -14.45 7.22 -3.20
N ASP A 148 -15.16 7.92 -4.09
CA ASP A 148 -15.03 9.38 -4.23
C ASP A 148 -15.39 10.08 -2.90
N PRO A 149 -14.59 11.08 -2.45
CA PRO A 149 -14.82 11.80 -1.20
C PRO A 149 -16.20 12.45 -1.06
N ASP A 150 -16.81 12.90 -2.17
CA ASP A 150 -18.13 13.53 -2.16
C ASP A 150 -19.25 12.49 -1.87
N GLN A 151 -19.06 11.24 -2.25
CA GLN A 151 -20.01 10.16 -1.92
C GLN A 151 -19.95 9.78 -0.44
N ILE A 152 -18.76 9.74 0.15
CA ILE A 152 -18.56 9.45 1.59
C ILE A 152 -19.27 10.48 2.48
N ARG A 153 -19.33 11.74 2.06
CA ARG A 153 -19.99 12.81 2.82
C ARG A 153 -21.45 12.51 3.17
N ASN A 154 -22.14 11.73 2.34
CA ASN A 154 -23.55 11.36 2.51
C ASN A 154 -23.73 9.96 3.12
N GLN A 155 -22.65 9.23 3.39
CA GLN A 155 -22.72 7.89 3.96
C GLN A 155 -23.27 7.91 5.39
N ARG A 156 -24.17 6.97 5.68
CA ARG A 156 -24.69 6.77 7.04
C ARG A 156 -23.59 6.28 7.97
N SER A 157 -23.61 6.74 9.22
CA SER A 157 -22.75 6.20 10.26
C SER A 157 -23.13 4.76 10.58
N PHE A 158 -22.13 3.93 10.90
CA PHE A 158 -22.32 2.51 11.29
C PHE A 158 -23.36 2.35 12.39
N ASP A 159 -23.36 3.21 13.40
CA ASP A 159 -24.31 3.19 14.53
C ASP A 159 -25.77 3.38 14.13
N LYS A 160 -26.04 3.84 12.92
CA LYS A 160 -27.40 4.07 12.39
C LYS A 160 -27.94 2.91 11.54
N TYR A 161 -27.16 1.85 11.39
CA TYR A 161 -27.65 0.64 10.71
C TYR A 161 -28.45 -0.23 11.67
N THR A 162 -29.49 -0.87 11.14
CA THR A 162 -30.28 -1.82 11.89
C THR A 162 -29.48 -3.09 12.16
N PRO A 163 -29.27 -3.50 13.40
CA PRO A 163 -28.60 -4.76 13.72
C PRO A 163 -29.48 -5.94 13.32
N LEU A 164 -28.90 -6.91 12.63
CA LEU A 164 -29.54 -8.15 12.22
C LEU A 164 -28.83 -9.35 12.85
N HIS A 165 -29.57 -10.44 13.07
CA HIS A 165 -28.93 -11.71 13.42
C HIS A 165 -28.14 -12.25 12.21
N PRO A 166 -27.01 -12.96 12.44
CA PRO A 166 -26.26 -13.59 11.36
C PRO A 166 -27.15 -14.63 10.65
N ASN A 167 -27.46 -14.39 9.41
CA ASN A 167 -28.29 -15.27 8.57
C ASN A 167 -27.49 -15.97 7.47
N GLU A 168 -26.23 -15.60 7.28
CA GLU A 168 -25.31 -16.15 6.30
C GLU A 168 -24.11 -16.78 7.00
N LYS A 169 -23.88 -18.07 6.77
CA LYS A 169 -22.83 -18.84 7.43
C LYS A 169 -21.52 -18.77 6.66
N PHE A 170 -20.39 -18.68 7.36
CA PHE A 170 -19.08 -19.00 6.81
C PHE A 170 -18.93 -20.52 6.64
N ASN A 171 -18.58 -20.97 5.46
CA ASN A 171 -18.27 -22.36 5.21
C ASN A 171 -16.80 -22.64 5.56
N LEU A 172 -16.56 -23.37 6.65
CA LEU A 172 -15.23 -23.74 7.10
C LEU A 172 -14.88 -25.19 6.71
N SER A 173 -15.87 -26.03 6.40
CA SER A 173 -15.73 -27.47 6.23
C SER A 173 -15.13 -27.90 4.88
N ASN A 174 -14.95 -27.00 3.93
CA ASN A 174 -14.37 -27.32 2.62
C ASN A 174 -12.84 -27.54 2.66
N THR A 175 -12.36 -28.07 3.78
CA THR A 175 -10.96 -28.42 4.01
C THR A 175 -10.87 -29.86 4.51
N SER A 176 -9.72 -30.49 4.34
CA SER A 176 -9.44 -31.80 4.92
C SER A 176 -9.28 -31.78 6.45
N ASP A 177 -9.30 -30.60 7.07
CA ASP A 177 -9.09 -30.42 8.50
C ASP A 177 -10.33 -30.84 9.31
N MET A 178 -10.14 -31.81 10.19
CA MET A 178 -11.21 -32.34 11.04
C MET A 178 -11.73 -31.28 12.02
N SER A 179 -10.85 -30.38 12.53
CA SER A 179 -11.25 -29.33 13.46
C SER A 179 -12.23 -28.36 12.82
N MET A 180 -12.03 -27.98 11.56
CA MET A 180 -12.90 -27.10 10.82
C MET A 180 -14.25 -27.76 10.51
N ARG A 181 -14.26 -29.06 10.22
CA ARG A 181 -15.49 -29.82 10.01
C ARG A 181 -16.32 -29.93 11.28
N ILE A 182 -15.69 -30.23 12.42
CA ILE A 182 -16.36 -30.30 13.72
C ILE A 182 -16.94 -28.92 14.07
N MET A 183 -16.15 -27.86 13.89
CA MET A 183 -16.59 -26.51 14.20
C MET A 183 -17.78 -26.07 13.34
N ASP A 184 -17.75 -26.40 12.06
CA ASP A 184 -18.82 -26.06 11.10
C ASP A 184 -20.15 -26.81 11.41
N LEU A 185 -20.04 -28.00 12.02
CA LEU A 185 -21.18 -28.83 12.42
C LEU A 185 -21.74 -28.43 13.78
N VAL A 186 -20.86 -28.18 14.78
CA VAL A 186 -21.26 -28.00 16.19
C VAL A 186 -21.43 -26.54 16.55
N CYS A 187 -20.55 -25.67 16.00
CA CYS A 187 -20.48 -24.24 16.30
C CYS A 187 -20.34 -23.40 15.01
N PRO A 188 -21.33 -23.41 14.12
CA PRO A 188 -21.23 -22.65 12.86
C PRO A 188 -21.06 -21.15 13.13
N ILE A 189 -20.17 -20.50 12.36
CA ILE A 189 -19.91 -19.07 12.45
C ILE A 189 -20.65 -18.36 11.32
N GLY A 190 -21.46 -17.36 11.67
CA GLY A 190 -22.15 -16.51 10.71
C GLY A 190 -21.44 -15.20 10.43
N LYS A 191 -21.66 -14.61 9.25
CA LYS A 191 -21.16 -13.29 8.89
C LYS A 191 -21.76 -12.24 9.84
N GLY A 192 -20.91 -11.44 10.48
CA GLY A 192 -21.29 -10.46 11.50
C GLY A 192 -21.47 -11.03 12.92
N GLN A 193 -21.25 -12.34 13.11
CA GLN A 193 -21.33 -12.97 14.44
C GLN A 193 -20.12 -12.57 15.30
N ARG A 194 -20.42 -12.32 16.61
CA ARG A 194 -19.39 -12.18 17.63
C ARG A 194 -19.23 -13.53 18.34
N GLY A 195 -18.04 -14.13 18.20
CA GLY A 195 -17.67 -15.38 18.85
C GLY A 195 -16.59 -15.17 19.91
N LEU A 196 -16.55 -16.04 20.94
CA LEU A 196 -15.52 -16.08 21.95
C LEU A 196 -14.93 -17.48 22.03
N ILE A 197 -13.59 -17.57 21.96
CA ILE A 197 -12.85 -18.82 22.15
C ILE A 197 -12.13 -18.72 23.49
N VAL A 198 -12.58 -19.50 24.46
CA VAL A 198 -11.94 -19.59 25.78
C VAL A 198 -11.13 -20.87 25.83
N ALA A 199 -9.86 -20.76 26.11
CA ALA A 199 -8.94 -21.90 26.16
C ALA A 199 -7.82 -21.64 27.17
N GLN A 200 -7.36 -22.69 27.84
CA GLN A 200 -6.17 -22.60 28.69
C GLN A 200 -4.91 -22.32 27.84
N PRO A 201 -3.84 -21.78 28.43
CA PRO A 201 -2.57 -21.60 27.75
C PRO A 201 -2.07 -22.94 27.17
N LYS A 202 -1.47 -22.92 25.99
CA LYS A 202 -0.87 -24.09 25.29
C LYS A 202 -1.87 -25.19 24.85
N THR A 203 -3.17 -24.91 24.79
CA THR A 203 -4.18 -25.87 24.31
C THR A 203 -4.50 -25.73 22.82
N GLY A 204 -3.79 -24.88 22.09
CA GLY A 204 -3.93 -24.72 20.64
C GLY A 204 -4.91 -23.63 20.21
N LYS A 205 -5.23 -22.64 21.07
CA LYS A 205 -6.07 -21.48 20.73
C LYS A 205 -5.59 -20.78 19.44
N THR A 206 -4.32 -20.40 19.39
CA THR A 206 -3.69 -19.69 18.26
C THR A 206 -3.73 -20.54 16.98
N ILE A 207 -3.48 -21.85 17.10
CA ILE A 207 -3.58 -22.79 15.98
C ILE A 207 -5.01 -22.87 15.45
N LEU A 208 -6.01 -22.91 16.33
CA LEU A 208 -7.41 -22.93 15.91
C LEU A 208 -7.81 -21.64 15.18
N ILE A 209 -7.40 -20.48 15.69
CA ILE A 209 -7.65 -19.18 15.06
C ILE A 209 -7.00 -19.12 13.66
N SER A 210 -5.75 -19.56 13.53
CA SER A 210 -5.06 -19.64 12.25
C SER A 210 -5.79 -20.55 11.24
N LYS A 211 -6.28 -21.69 11.70
CA LYS A 211 -7.08 -22.59 10.84
C LYS A 211 -8.40 -21.99 10.40
N ILE A 212 -9.11 -21.30 11.28
CA ILE A 212 -10.35 -20.57 10.94
C ILE A 212 -10.05 -19.48 9.90
N ALA A 213 -9.01 -18.68 10.15
CA ALA A 213 -8.61 -17.61 9.26
C ALA A 213 -8.27 -18.13 7.85
N ASN A 214 -7.48 -19.20 7.77
CA ASN A 214 -7.13 -19.85 6.50
C ASN A 214 -8.35 -20.47 5.79
N ALA A 215 -9.30 -21.04 6.54
CA ALA A 215 -10.54 -21.58 5.97
C ALA A 215 -11.43 -20.47 5.40
N ILE A 216 -11.57 -19.36 6.12
CA ILE A 216 -12.32 -18.18 5.63
C ILE A 216 -11.63 -17.62 4.38
N ARG A 217 -10.32 -17.38 4.40
CA ARG A 217 -9.59 -16.84 3.26
C ARG A 217 -9.71 -17.69 2.00
N ARG A 218 -9.71 -19.01 2.17
CA ARG A 218 -9.84 -19.96 1.06
C ARG A 218 -11.25 -20.03 0.47
N ASN A 219 -12.28 -20.07 1.34
CA ASN A 219 -13.65 -20.32 0.95
C ASN A 219 -14.44 -19.03 0.68
N HIS A 220 -13.97 -17.90 1.20
CA HIS A 220 -14.58 -16.58 1.12
C HIS A 220 -13.53 -15.52 0.78
N PRO A 221 -12.94 -15.55 -0.43
CA PRO A 221 -11.86 -14.63 -0.83
C PRO A 221 -12.29 -13.16 -0.86
N GLU A 222 -13.59 -12.89 -0.94
CA GLU A 222 -14.18 -11.55 -0.88
C GLU A 222 -14.11 -10.92 0.53
N THR A 223 -13.84 -11.72 1.56
CA THR A 223 -13.82 -11.26 2.95
C THR A 223 -12.51 -10.56 3.27
N VAL A 224 -12.59 -9.34 3.78
CA VAL A 224 -11.43 -8.64 4.36
C VAL A 224 -11.15 -9.24 5.74
N LEU A 225 -9.97 -9.82 5.90
CA LEU A 225 -9.56 -10.52 7.11
C LEU A 225 -8.48 -9.74 7.85
N LEU A 226 -8.78 -9.34 9.07
CA LEU A 226 -7.88 -8.63 9.97
C LEU A 226 -7.63 -9.47 11.23
N ILE A 227 -6.38 -9.60 11.63
CA ILE A 227 -5.97 -10.30 12.85
C ILE A 227 -5.30 -9.29 13.77
N LEU A 228 -5.89 -9.08 14.94
CA LEU A 228 -5.31 -8.22 15.98
C LEU A 228 -4.76 -9.10 17.10
N LEU A 229 -3.46 -9.01 17.33
CA LEU A 229 -2.75 -9.71 18.41
C LEU A 229 -2.37 -8.69 19.49
N ILE A 230 -2.92 -8.86 20.69
CA ILE A 230 -2.66 -7.98 21.83
C ILE A 230 -1.88 -8.75 22.85
N ASP A 231 -0.73 -8.23 23.28
CA ASP A 231 0.16 -8.82 24.28
C ASP A 231 0.59 -10.25 23.90
N GLU A 232 0.72 -10.55 22.62
CA GLU A 232 1.25 -11.84 22.15
C GLU A 232 2.77 -11.79 22.00
N ARG A 233 3.41 -12.95 22.05
CA ARG A 233 4.85 -13.06 21.93
C ARG A 233 5.32 -12.78 20.50
N PRO A 234 6.49 -12.15 20.30
CA PRO A 234 7.02 -11.84 18.96
C PRO A 234 7.11 -13.05 18.03
N GLU A 235 7.45 -14.24 18.56
CA GLU A 235 7.49 -15.48 17.79
C GLU A 235 6.10 -15.89 17.28
N GLU A 236 5.04 -15.76 18.11
CA GLU A 236 3.66 -16.10 17.73
C GLU A 236 3.13 -15.11 16.66
N VAL A 237 3.47 -13.82 16.79
CA VAL A 237 3.15 -12.80 15.78
C VAL A 237 3.81 -13.14 14.44
N THR A 238 5.09 -13.52 14.45
CA THR A 238 5.83 -13.91 13.26
C THR A 238 5.22 -15.14 12.59
N ASP A 239 4.88 -16.15 13.38
CA ASP A 239 4.25 -17.38 12.89
C ASP A 239 2.87 -17.10 12.28
N MET A 240 2.06 -16.24 12.91
CA MET A 240 0.76 -15.83 12.38
C MET A 240 0.92 -15.11 11.05
N LYS A 241 1.82 -14.12 10.93
CA LYS A 241 2.11 -13.39 9.68
C LYS A 241 2.57 -14.31 8.54
N ARG A 242 3.22 -15.43 8.85
CA ARG A 242 3.68 -16.40 7.84
C ARG A 242 2.65 -17.44 7.46
N SER A 243 1.78 -17.79 8.40
CA SER A 243 0.82 -18.90 8.25
C SER A 243 -0.54 -18.49 7.69
N VAL A 244 -0.89 -17.19 7.76
CA VAL A 244 -2.19 -16.69 7.32
C VAL A 244 -2.03 -15.55 6.31
N ASP A 245 -2.77 -15.62 5.21
CA ASP A 245 -2.87 -14.52 4.23
C ASP A 245 -3.92 -13.51 4.71
N ALA A 246 -3.53 -12.69 5.67
CA ALA A 246 -4.36 -11.65 6.29
C ALA A 246 -3.50 -10.48 6.76
N GLU A 247 -4.13 -9.34 6.97
CA GLU A 247 -3.48 -8.23 7.66
C GLU A 247 -3.35 -8.55 9.15
N VAL A 248 -2.12 -8.64 9.66
CA VAL A 248 -1.82 -8.94 11.07
C VAL A 248 -1.26 -7.69 11.74
N ILE A 249 -2.04 -7.18 12.68
CA ILE A 249 -1.68 -6.03 13.52
C ILE A 249 -1.32 -6.59 14.90
N ALA A 250 -0.19 -6.18 15.45
CA ALA A 250 0.29 -6.70 16.72
C ALA A 250 0.75 -5.60 17.66
N SER A 251 0.42 -5.78 18.94
CA SER A 251 1.04 -5.12 20.08
C SER A 251 1.85 -6.16 20.85
N THR A 252 3.16 -5.98 20.93
CA THR A 252 4.06 -6.86 21.68
C THR A 252 4.49 -6.22 22.98
N PHE A 253 4.98 -7.01 23.93
CA PHE A 253 5.42 -6.57 25.25
C PHE A 253 6.75 -5.80 25.27
N ASP A 254 7.42 -5.57 24.14
CA ASP A 254 8.73 -4.91 24.07
C ASP A 254 8.64 -3.43 23.71
#